data_7a4698ddef1167e789c133d658122049
#
_entry.id   7a4698ddef1167e789c133d658122049
#
_cell.length_a   1.000
_cell.length_b   1.000
_cell.length_c   1.000
_cell.angle_alpha   90.00
_cell.angle_beta   90.00
_cell.angle_gamma   90.00
#
_symmetry.space_group_name_H-M   'P 1'
#
loop_
_entity.id
_entity.type
_entity.pdbx_description
1 polymer ?
#
loop_
_entity_poly.entity_id
_entity_poly.type
_entity_poly.pdbx_seq_one_letter_code
_entity_poly.pdbx_strand_id
1 'polypeptide(L)'
;MIGHVRGRVQSIEPGGINVDVPGALVRGVGGTGAAVHGELVVAVHDPGEELRAGAIDVGATGKIVVGGSRASAETLTRARAMGVAGIVLGGVLDKELRDFEAIQRRRREVGGLSGSFGVLLLEGFGKVGIDPQRFAWLKGHAGSMASLFGADGLLYVYDAEVAPGRRTLPRVGERVIAHRRPFQGRAGVLVAELDDLHATPSGIQVRMGLVRFEDGRLAPVPLANLEATLPVPPA
;
A
#
# COMPACT_ATOMS: atom_id res chain seq x y z
N MET A 1 -17.84 -18.46 -0.58
CA MET A 1 -16.66 -17.58 -0.82
C MET A 1 -17.22 -16.33 -1.49
N ILE A 2 -17.01 -15.16 -0.90
CA ILE A 2 -17.44 -13.89 -1.50
C ILE A 2 -16.23 -13.36 -2.27
N GLY A 3 -16.34 -13.26 -3.61
CA GLY A 3 -15.33 -12.63 -4.43
C GLY A 3 -15.40 -11.11 -4.23
N HIS A 4 -14.28 -10.48 -3.91
CA HIS A 4 -14.17 -9.02 -3.83
C HIS A 4 -13.85 -8.38 -5.19
N VAL A 5 -14.13 -9.10 -6.28
CA VAL A 5 -13.87 -8.68 -7.66
C VAL A 5 -15.17 -8.75 -8.45
N ARG A 6 -15.49 -7.69 -9.18
CA ARG A 6 -16.60 -7.62 -10.13
C ARG A 6 -16.05 -7.79 -11.55
N GLY A 7 -16.50 -8.82 -12.26
CA GLY A 7 -16.01 -9.07 -13.62
C GLY A 7 -16.76 -10.21 -14.30
N ARG A 8 -16.29 -10.57 -15.49
CA ARG A 8 -16.81 -11.66 -16.31
C ARG A 8 -15.95 -12.91 -16.13
N VAL A 9 -16.53 -14.03 -15.74
CA VAL A 9 -15.81 -15.29 -15.66
C VAL A 9 -15.38 -15.72 -17.07
N GLN A 10 -14.07 -15.90 -17.26
CA GLN A 10 -13.46 -16.36 -18.53
C GLN A 10 -13.28 -17.86 -18.54
N SER A 11 -12.77 -18.42 -17.43
CA SER A 11 -12.58 -19.87 -17.30
C SER A 11 -12.64 -20.30 -15.84
N ILE A 12 -12.98 -21.57 -15.64
CA ILE A 12 -12.95 -22.23 -14.32
C ILE A 12 -11.98 -23.40 -14.46
N GLU A 13 -10.97 -23.42 -13.60
CA GLU A 13 -9.91 -24.42 -13.57
C GLU A 13 -9.86 -25.10 -12.20
N PRO A 14 -9.24 -26.29 -12.05
CA PRO A 14 -9.20 -27.02 -10.78
C PRO A 14 -8.61 -26.24 -9.59
N GLY A 15 -7.83 -25.18 -9.86
CA GLY A 15 -7.17 -24.35 -8.84
C GLY A 15 -7.73 -22.93 -8.71
N GLY A 16 -8.68 -22.52 -9.54
CA GLY A 16 -9.17 -21.13 -9.52
C GLY A 16 -10.17 -20.77 -10.60
N ILE A 17 -10.60 -19.53 -10.55
CA ILE A 17 -11.51 -18.93 -11.52
C ILE A 17 -10.80 -17.73 -12.14
N ASN A 18 -10.68 -17.73 -13.45
CA ASN A 18 -10.18 -16.57 -14.19
C ASN A 18 -11.33 -15.60 -14.48
N VAL A 19 -11.18 -14.36 -14.02
CA VAL A 19 -12.19 -13.32 -14.16
C VAL A 19 -11.58 -12.17 -14.94
N ASP A 20 -12.24 -11.80 -16.03
CA ASP A 20 -11.91 -10.56 -16.75
C ASP A 20 -12.59 -9.38 -16.06
N VAL A 21 -11.80 -8.39 -15.69
CA VAL A 21 -12.26 -7.26 -14.89
C VAL A 21 -11.90 -5.98 -15.63
N PRO A 22 -12.89 -5.25 -16.17
CA PRO A 22 -12.62 -3.97 -16.83
C PRO A 22 -12.19 -2.92 -15.80
N GLY A 23 -11.05 -2.27 -16.02
CA GLY A 23 -10.55 -1.20 -15.17
C GLY A 23 -9.03 -1.18 -15.02
N ALA A 24 -8.55 -0.48 -14.00
CA ALA A 24 -7.14 -0.27 -13.77
C ALA A 24 -6.65 -0.84 -12.45
N LEU A 25 -5.47 -1.43 -12.48
CA LEU A 25 -4.78 -1.95 -11.31
C LEU A 25 -3.71 -0.98 -10.84
N VAL A 26 -3.81 -0.52 -9.60
CA VAL A 26 -2.80 0.26 -8.91
C VAL A 26 -2.04 -0.65 -7.94
N ARG A 27 -0.73 -0.80 -8.13
CA ARG A 27 0.13 -1.55 -7.22
C ARG A 27 0.76 -0.61 -6.21
N GLY A 28 0.62 -0.94 -4.93
CA GLY A 28 1.36 -0.32 -3.84
C GLY A 28 2.69 -1.03 -3.57
N VAL A 29 3.40 -0.52 -2.58
CA VAL A 29 4.63 -1.14 -2.05
C VAL A 29 4.32 -2.21 -1.01
N GLY A 30 3.11 -2.16 -0.44
CA GLY A 30 2.63 -3.09 0.56
C GLY A 30 1.34 -2.62 1.20
N GLY A 31 0.84 -3.40 2.12
CA GLY A 31 -0.38 -3.08 2.84
C GLY A 31 -0.70 -4.12 3.90
N THR A 32 -1.88 -4.00 4.51
CA THR A 32 -2.37 -4.94 5.52
C THR A 32 -3.88 -5.02 5.51
N GLY A 33 -4.42 -6.04 6.17
CA GLY A 33 -5.86 -6.20 6.39
C GLY A 33 -6.56 -6.99 5.30
N ALA A 34 -7.89 -6.89 5.30
CA ALA A 34 -8.75 -7.70 4.45
C ALA A 34 -8.89 -7.12 3.03
N ALA A 35 -9.36 -7.98 2.12
CA ALA A 35 -9.93 -7.54 0.87
C ALA A 35 -11.28 -6.86 1.13
N VAL A 36 -11.47 -5.67 0.58
CA VAL A 36 -12.68 -4.86 0.74
C VAL A 36 -13.06 -4.21 -0.57
N HIS A 37 -14.31 -3.79 -0.68
CA HIS A 37 -14.76 -3.07 -1.84
C HIS A 37 -15.62 -1.87 -1.42
N GLY A 38 -15.61 -0.81 -2.22
CA GLY A 38 -16.37 0.40 -1.94
C GLY A 38 -16.09 1.50 -2.97
N GLU A 39 -16.82 2.57 -2.85
CA GLU A 39 -16.60 3.80 -3.62
C GLU A 39 -15.28 4.47 -3.21
N LEU A 40 -14.49 4.91 -4.18
CA LEU A 40 -13.26 5.65 -3.95
C LEU A 40 -13.57 7.11 -3.62
N VAL A 41 -13.05 7.60 -2.51
CA VAL A 41 -13.15 9.01 -2.12
C VAL A 41 -11.80 9.57 -1.74
N VAL A 42 -11.56 10.85 -2.06
CA VAL A 42 -10.29 11.52 -1.73
C VAL A 42 -10.55 12.51 -0.60
N ALA A 43 -9.90 12.30 0.55
CA ALA A 43 -10.15 13.05 1.78
C ALA A 43 -9.13 14.18 2.03
N VAL A 44 -8.20 14.40 1.11
CA VAL A 44 -7.15 15.44 1.20
C VAL A 44 -7.06 16.22 -0.11
N HIS A 45 -6.53 17.43 -0.05
CA HIS A 45 -6.41 18.30 -1.23
C HIS A 45 -5.10 18.09 -1.97
N ASP A 46 -4.04 17.72 -1.24
CA ASP A 46 -2.66 17.61 -1.72
C ASP A 46 -2.06 16.23 -1.41
N PRO A 47 -1.24 15.65 -2.33
CA PRO A 47 -0.63 14.34 -2.14
C PRO A 47 0.33 14.27 -0.95
N GLY A 48 0.88 15.40 -0.50
CA GLY A 48 1.75 15.49 0.67
C GLY A 48 1.01 15.73 1.99
N GLU A 49 -0.29 15.98 1.95
CA GLU A 49 -1.11 16.26 3.13
C GLU A 49 -1.31 15.02 4.00
N GLU A 50 -1.34 15.20 5.32
CA GLU A 50 -1.63 14.12 6.26
C GLU A 50 -3.14 13.90 6.39
N LEU A 51 -3.58 12.66 6.27
CA LEU A 51 -4.97 12.29 6.56
C LEU A 51 -5.23 12.40 8.07
N ARG A 52 -6.04 13.38 8.46
CA ARG A 52 -6.39 13.64 9.85
C ARG A 52 -7.71 12.98 10.23
N ALA A 53 -7.86 12.65 11.50
CA ALA A 53 -9.08 12.04 12.02
C ALA A 53 -10.35 12.87 11.73
N GLY A 54 -10.25 14.20 11.73
CA GLY A 54 -11.35 15.11 11.41
C GLY A 54 -11.84 15.06 9.95
N ALA A 55 -11.02 14.57 9.03
CA ALA A 55 -11.40 14.39 7.62
C ALA A 55 -12.25 13.12 7.38
N ILE A 56 -12.43 12.29 8.41
CA ILE A 56 -13.20 11.06 8.35
C ILE A 56 -14.53 11.26 9.08
N ASP A 57 -15.60 11.32 8.31
CA ASP A 57 -16.97 11.47 8.78
C ASP A 57 -17.85 10.26 8.44
N VAL A 58 -19.12 10.34 8.79
CA VAL A 58 -20.12 9.28 8.53
C VAL A 58 -20.31 9.02 7.02
N GLY A 59 -20.09 10.02 6.18
CA GLY A 59 -20.19 9.89 4.73
C GLY A 59 -19.11 8.99 4.12
N ALA A 60 -18.07 8.66 4.87
CA ALA A 60 -17.00 7.74 4.44
C ALA A 60 -17.31 6.26 4.75
N THR A 61 -18.44 5.94 5.39
CA THR A 61 -18.86 4.57 5.72
C THR A 61 -18.96 3.72 4.45
N GLY A 62 -18.33 2.54 4.46
CA GLY A 62 -18.29 1.61 3.33
C GLY A 62 -17.41 2.04 2.16
N LYS A 63 -16.72 3.19 2.26
CA LYS A 63 -15.89 3.72 1.18
C LYS A 63 -14.42 3.38 1.35
N ILE A 64 -13.67 3.49 0.24
CA ILE A 64 -12.21 3.43 0.22
C ILE A 64 -11.69 4.86 0.18
N VAL A 65 -11.04 5.29 1.26
CA VAL A 65 -10.58 6.67 1.45
C VAL A 65 -9.13 6.80 0.99
N VAL A 66 -8.88 7.71 0.06
CA VAL A 66 -7.52 8.11 -0.34
C VAL A 66 -7.10 9.28 0.53
N GLY A 67 -6.04 9.08 1.30
CA GLY A 67 -5.31 10.12 2.02
C GLY A 67 -4.12 10.61 1.20
N GLY A 68 -3.28 11.40 1.83
CA GLY A 68 -2.06 11.91 1.21
C GLY A 68 -0.81 11.15 1.68
N SER A 69 0.01 11.81 2.52
CA SER A 69 1.31 11.25 2.90
C SER A 69 1.25 10.16 3.96
N ARG A 70 0.39 10.29 4.96
CA ARG A 70 0.28 9.34 6.08
C ARG A 70 -1.02 9.53 6.87
N ALA A 71 -1.27 8.58 7.78
CA ALA A 71 -2.27 8.69 8.83
C ALA A 71 -1.68 8.23 10.18
N SER A 72 -2.19 8.78 11.28
CA SER A 72 -1.86 8.31 12.64
C SER A 72 -2.65 7.05 12.99
N ALA A 73 -2.22 6.32 14.04
CA ALA A 73 -2.96 5.20 14.59
C ALA A 73 -4.37 5.58 15.05
N GLU A 74 -4.54 6.80 15.56
CA GLU A 74 -5.83 7.38 15.93
C GLU A 74 -6.74 7.53 14.70
N THR A 75 -6.21 8.09 13.60
CA THR A 75 -6.93 8.27 12.33
C THR A 75 -7.37 6.93 11.76
N LEU A 76 -6.48 5.93 11.71
CA LEU A 76 -6.80 4.58 11.26
C LEU A 76 -7.88 3.92 12.13
N THR A 77 -7.76 4.08 13.46
CA THR A 77 -8.73 3.55 14.42
C THR A 77 -10.10 4.19 14.26
N ARG A 78 -10.16 5.52 14.07
CA ARG A 78 -11.39 6.27 13.79
C ARG A 78 -12.01 5.83 12.47
N ALA A 79 -11.25 5.74 11.39
CA ALA A 79 -11.74 5.30 10.09
C ALA A 79 -12.43 3.94 10.18
N ARG A 80 -11.79 2.99 10.84
CA ARG A 80 -12.37 1.67 11.05
C ARG A 80 -13.62 1.72 11.92
N ALA A 81 -13.62 2.52 13.00
CA ALA A 81 -14.79 2.69 13.88
C ALA A 81 -15.98 3.33 13.15
N MET A 82 -15.72 4.22 12.20
CA MET A 82 -16.73 4.85 11.35
C MET A 82 -17.20 3.95 10.19
N GLY A 83 -16.70 2.72 10.10
CA GLY A 83 -17.10 1.77 9.05
C GLY A 83 -16.49 2.05 7.68
N VAL A 84 -15.39 2.81 7.59
CA VAL A 84 -14.61 2.94 6.35
C VAL A 84 -14.14 1.57 5.92
N ALA A 85 -14.30 1.21 4.65
CA ALA A 85 -13.89 -0.10 4.14
C ALA A 85 -12.36 -0.21 4.06
N GLY A 86 -11.69 0.83 3.58
CA GLY A 86 -10.22 0.83 3.48
C GLY A 86 -9.61 2.20 3.31
N ILE A 87 -8.30 2.26 3.48
CA ILE A 87 -7.51 3.49 3.33
C ILE A 87 -6.34 3.26 2.39
N VAL A 88 -6.13 4.23 1.50
CA VAL A 88 -4.97 4.30 0.59
C VAL A 88 -4.12 5.51 0.98
N LEU A 89 -2.82 5.29 1.24
CA LEU A 89 -1.87 6.30 1.68
C LEU A 89 -0.60 6.27 0.82
N GLY A 90 0.13 7.36 0.78
CA GLY A 90 1.49 7.37 0.26
C GLY A 90 2.42 6.54 1.14
N GLY A 91 2.35 6.73 2.45
CA GLY A 91 3.15 5.97 3.41
C GLY A 91 2.50 5.86 4.78
N VAL A 92 3.20 5.25 5.71
CA VAL A 92 2.85 5.18 7.13
C VAL A 92 4.12 5.02 7.97
N LEU A 93 4.13 5.57 9.18
CA LEU A 93 5.18 5.25 10.14
C LEU A 93 4.91 3.86 10.73
N ASP A 94 5.96 3.05 10.81
CA ASP A 94 5.88 1.70 11.36
C ASP A 94 5.27 1.67 12.77
N LYS A 95 5.61 2.67 13.61
CA LYS A 95 5.01 2.84 14.94
C LYS A 95 3.49 2.99 14.88
N GLU A 96 2.99 3.86 14.00
CA GLU A 96 1.55 4.15 13.91
C GLU A 96 0.77 2.89 13.51
N LEU A 97 1.33 2.10 12.61
CA LEU A 97 0.68 0.87 12.19
C LEU A 97 0.71 -0.20 13.29
N ARG A 98 1.83 -0.36 14.00
CA ARG A 98 1.92 -1.27 15.15
C ARG A 98 0.94 -0.89 16.26
N ASP A 99 0.82 0.39 16.56
CA ASP A 99 -0.12 0.89 17.57
C ASP A 99 -1.57 0.61 17.12
N PHE A 100 -1.90 0.85 15.87
CA PHE A 100 -3.19 0.50 15.28
C PHE A 100 -3.48 -1.01 15.38
N GLU A 101 -2.56 -1.87 14.95
CA GLU A 101 -2.72 -3.33 14.99
C GLU A 101 -2.85 -3.85 16.45
N ALA A 102 -2.13 -3.28 17.39
CA ALA A 102 -2.25 -3.61 18.81
C ALA A 102 -3.66 -3.28 19.35
N ILE A 103 -4.22 -2.12 18.99
CA ILE A 103 -5.59 -1.73 19.34
C ILE A 103 -6.59 -2.72 18.73
N GLN A 104 -6.40 -3.11 17.47
CA GLN A 104 -7.29 -4.05 16.81
C GLN A 104 -7.25 -5.45 17.40
N ARG A 105 -6.08 -5.91 17.83
CA ARG A 105 -5.91 -7.21 18.51
C ARG A 105 -6.68 -7.23 19.83
N ARG A 106 -6.49 -6.21 20.66
CA ARG A 106 -7.22 -6.07 21.94
C ARG A 106 -8.73 -6.06 21.76
N ARG A 107 -9.24 -5.35 20.72
CA ARG A 107 -10.68 -5.33 20.42
C ARG A 107 -11.23 -6.69 20.02
N ARG A 108 -10.48 -7.48 19.26
CA ARG A 108 -10.86 -8.87 18.90
C ARG A 108 -10.92 -9.78 20.13
N GLU A 109 -9.95 -9.65 21.04
CA GLU A 109 -9.88 -10.45 22.28
C GLU A 109 -11.07 -10.20 23.21
N VAL A 110 -11.65 -9.01 23.21
CA VAL A 110 -12.87 -8.68 23.99
C VAL A 110 -14.18 -8.89 23.23
N GLY A 111 -14.16 -9.64 22.11
CA GLY A 111 -15.39 -10.00 21.37
C GLY A 111 -15.99 -8.88 20.52
N GLY A 112 -15.25 -7.81 20.25
CA GLY A 112 -15.68 -6.73 19.36
C GLY A 112 -15.85 -7.22 17.92
N LEU A 113 -16.98 -6.87 17.29
CA LEU A 113 -17.23 -7.14 15.87
C LEU A 113 -16.13 -6.45 15.04
N SER A 114 -15.36 -7.24 14.32
CA SER A 114 -14.29 -6.76 13.45
C SER A 114 -14.81 -6.74 12.02
N GLY A 115 -15.32 -5.59 11.56
CA GLY A 115 -15.56 -5.36 10.14
C GLY A 115 -14.26 -5.52 9.34
N SER A 116 -14.38 -5.91 8.07
CA SER A 116 -13.26 -5.95 7.15
C SER A 116 -12.71 -4.53 6.94
N PHE A 117 -11.38 -4.40 7.02
CA PHE A 117 -10.70 -3.12 6.82
C PHE A 117 -9.35 -3.38 6.16
N GLY A 118 -9.03 -2.64 5.10
CA GLY A 118 -7.78 -2.75 4.36
C GLY A 118 -6.98 -1.45 4.39
N VAL A 119 -5.65 -1.56 4.38
CA VAL A 119 -4.73 -0.42 4.23
C VAL A 119 -3.77 -0.71 3.10
N LEU A 120 -3.60 0.24 2.20
CA LEU A 120 -2.67 0.18 1.08
C LEU A 120 -1.67 1.33 1.18
N LEU A 121 -0.39 1.02 1.03
CA LEU A 121 0.70 1.97 0.94
C LEU A 121 1.20 2.03 -0.50
N LEU A 122 1.15 3.20 -1.11
CA LEU A 122 1.51 3.36 -2.53
C LEU A 122 3.02 3.56 -2.74
N GLU A 123 3.68 4.31 -1.84
CA GLU A 123 5.04 4.80 -2.09
C GLU A 123 6.08 4.26 -1.09
N GLY A 124 5.72 3.99 0.16
CA GLY A 124 6.71 3.48 1.12
C GLY A 124 6.35 3.64 2.58
N PHE A 125 7.41 3.67 3.40
CA PHE A 125 7.31 3.86 4.83
C PHE A 125 7.73 5.28 5.24
N GLY A 126 7.08 5.82 6.26
CA GLY A 126 7.33 7.16 6.76
C GLY A 126 6.33 8.18 6.22
N LYS A 127 6.69 9.46 6.31
CA LYS A 127 5.91 10.55 5.73
C LYS A 127 6.30 10.69 4.26
N VAL A 128 5.63 9.96 3.39
CA VAL A 128 5.85 9.98 1.94
C VAL A 128 4.53 10.32 1.26
N GLY A 129 4.49 11.42 0.48
CA GLY A 129 3.33 11.79 -0.32
C GLY A 129 3.07 10.76 -1.42
N ILE A 130 1.82 10.65 -1.84
CA ILE A 130 1.48 9.90 -3.05
C ILE A 130 2.14 10.63 -4.24
N ASP A 131 2.67 9.87 -5.20
CA ASP A 131 3.16 10.45 -6.45
C ASP A 131 2.11 11.39 -7.07
N PRO A 132 2.46 12.62 -7.49
CA PRO A 132 1.49 13.61 -7.96
C PRO A 132 0.63 13.13 -9.13
N GLN A 133 1.18 12.34 -10.07
CA GLN A 133 0.43 11.83 -11.22
C GLN A 133 -0.57 10.75 -10.76
N ARG A 134 -0.15 9.87 -9.85
CA ARG A 134 -1.02 8.85 -9.26
C ARG A 134 -2.12 9.47 -8.41
N PHE A 135 -1.79 10.51 -7.64
CA PHE A 135 -2.78 11.23 -6.83
C PHE A 135 -3.81 11.94 -7.72
N ALA A 136 -3.36 12.63 -8.77
CA ALA A 136 -4.26 13.27 -9.74
C ALA A 136 -5.17 12.24 -10.42
N TRP A 137 -4.62 11.08 -10.78
CA TRP A 137 -5.39 9.98 -11.37
C TRP A 137 -6.44 9.44 -10.38
N LEU A 138 -6.06 9.17 -9.13
CA LEU A 138 -7.00 8.72 -8.08
C LEU A 138 -8.10 9.76 -7.82
N LYS A 139 -7.74 11.04 -7.84
CA LYS A 139 -8.68 12.15 -7.68
C LYS A 139 -9.67 12.25 -8.85
N GLY A 140 -9.19 12.00 -10.07
CA GLY A 140 -10.03 11.94 -11.27
C GLY A 140 -11.03 10.77 -11.27
N HIS A 141 -10.75 9.71 -10.51
CA HIS A 141 -11.61 8.54 -10.35
C HIS A 141 -12.36 8.50 -9.01
N ALA A 142 -12.41 9.62 -8.28
CA ALA A 142 -13.27 9.72 -7.11
C ALA A 142 -14.76 9.49 -7.50
N GLY A 143 -15.46 8.69 -6.71
CA GLY A 143 -16.82 8.22 -7.02
C GLY A 143 -16.87 6.87 -7.76
N SER A 144 -15.77 6.41 -8.35
CA SER A 144 -15.71 5.07 -8.96
C SER A 144 -15.69 3.97 -7.92
N MET A 145 -16.30 2.83 -8.26
CA MET A 145 -16.19 1.63 -7.44
C MET A 145 -14.78 1.06 -7.52
N ALA A 146 -14.28 0.57 -6.39
CA ALA A 146 -12.95 -0.01 -6.31
C ALA A 146 -12.92 -1.22 -5.38
N SER A 147 -11.92 -2.08 -5.55
CA SER A 147 -11.60 -3.17 -4.64
C SER A 147 -10.17 -3.02 -4.14
N LEU A 148 -9.99 -3.03 -2.84
CA LEU A 148 -8.73 -2.93 -2.16
C LEU A 148 -8.35 -4.29 -1.57
N PHE A 149 -7.21 -4.82 -1.95
CA PHE A 149 -6.61 -6.03 -1.42
C PHE A 149 -5.41 -5.62 -0.55
N GLY A 150 -5.69 -5.32 0.72
CA GLY A 150 -4.69 -4.73 1.62
C GLY A 150 -3.46 -5.62 1.78
N ALA A 151 -3.64 -6.91 2.06
CA ALA A 151 -2.53 -7.86 2.21
C ALA A 151 -1.71 -8.03 0.93
N ASP A 152 -2.34 -7.95 -0.25
CA ASP A 152 -1.67 -8.13 -1.55
C ASP A 152 -1.05 -6.83 -2.08
N GLY A 153 -1.32 -5.71 -1.41
CA GLY A 153 -0.82 -4.40 -1.84
C GLY A 153 -1.43 -3.91 -3.15
N LEU A 154 -2.71 -4.19 -3.40
CA LEU A 154 -3.38 -3.91 -4.66
C LEU A 154 -4.65 -3.08 -4.47
N LEU A 155 -4.87 -2.12 -5.36
CA LEU A 155 -6.14 -1.41 -5.54
C LEU A 155 -6.60 -1.60 -6.99
N TYR A 156 -7.80 -2.08 -7.17
CA TYR A 156 -8.45 -2.19 -8.46
C TYR A 156 -9.55 -1.15 -8.57
N VAL A 157 -9.50 -0.28 -9.59
CA VAL A 157 -10.52 0.73 -9.86
C VAL A 157 -11.27 0.31 -11.12
N TYR A 158 -12.60 0.09 -10.97
CA TYR A 158 -13.43 -0.39 -12.08
C TYR A 158 -13.68 0.69 -13.11
N ASP A 159 -13.82 0.27 -14.37
CA ASP A 159 -14.16 1.12 -15.50
C ASP A 159 -13.20 2.32 -15.67
N ALA A 160 -12.00 2.22 -15.10
CA ALA A 160 -10.96 3.24 -15.14
C ALA A 160 -9.95 2.98 -16.27
N GLU A 161 -9.38 4.05 -16.81
CA GLU A 161 -8.24 3.98 -17.73
C GLU A 161 -6.97 3.54 -16.99
N VAL A 162 -5.97 3.11 -17.74
CA VAL A 162 -4.70 2.61 -17.19
C VAL A 162 -4.12 3.61 -16.17
N ALA A 163 -3.85 3.12 -14.98
CA ALA A 163 -3.26 3.93 -13.93
C ALA A 163 -1.81 4.32 -14.28
N PRO A 164 -1.34 5.54 -13.91
CA PRO A 164 0.04 5.92 -14.05
C PRO A 164 0.97 4.90 -13.39
N GLY A 165 2.08 4.61 -14.04
CA GLY A 165 3.08 3.69 -13.54
C GLY A 165 3.61 4.12 -12.18
N ARG A 166 4.04 3.15 -11.39
CA ARG A 166 4.69 3.40 -10.12
C ARG A 166 6.06 4.05 -10.35
N ARG A 167 6.53 4.88 -9.38
CA ARG A 167 7.94 5.29 -9.30
C ARG A 167 8.81 4.06 -9.57
N THR A 168 9.76 4.20 -10.48
CA THR A 168 10.61 3.09 -10.90
C THR A 168 11.35 2.53 -9.70
N LEU A 169 11.04 1.29 -9.36
CA LEU A 169 11.85 0.58 -8.36
C LEU A 169 13.21 0.22 -8.96
N PRO A 170 14.25 0.15 -8.13
CA PRO A 170 15.52 -0.36 -8.57
C PRO A 170 15.38 -1.75 -9.19
N ARG A 171 16.14 -2.00 -10.23
CA ARG A 171 16.21 -3.30 -10.90
C ARG A 171 17.38 -4.12 -10.33
N VAL A 172 17.27 -5.43 -10.45
CA VAL A 172 18.37 -6.34 -10.14
C VAL A 172 19.61 -5.95 -10.96
N GLY A 173 20.75 -5.84 -10.29
CA GLY A 173 22.02 -5.35 -10.84
C GLY A 173 22.25 -3.85 -10.65
N GLU A 174 21.24 -3.06 -10.29
CA GLU A 174 21.43 -1.62 -10.07
C GLU A 174 22.06 -1.34 -8.71
N ARG A 175 22.88 -0.27 -8.68
CA ARG A 175 23.41 0.29 -7.44
C ARG A 175 22.30 1.07 -6.72
N VAL A 176 22.16 0.81 -5.42
CA VAL A 176 21.07 1.35 -4.61
C VAL A 176 21.58 1.95 -3.31
N ILE A 177 20.82 2.92 -2.79
CA ILE A 177 20.97 3.43 -1.43
C ILE A 177 19.71 3.11 -0.65
N ALA A 178 19.86 2.61 0.58
CA ALA A 178 18.76 2.37 1.49
C ALA A 178 18.41 3.65 2.27
N HIS A 179 17.13 4.06 2.24
CA HIS A 179 16.69 5.32 2.87
C HIS A 179 16.12 5.15 4.28
N ARG A 180 15.96 3.92 4.76
CA ARG A 180 15.33 3.64 6.08
C ARG A 180 16.18 2.72 6.93
N ARG A 181 16.02 2.85 8.26
CA ARG A 181 16.65 1.94 9.22
C ARG A 181 16.21 0.49 8.97
N PRO A 182 17.05 -0.51 9.26
CA PRO A 182 18.38 -0.40 9.90
C PRO A 182 19.51 -0.04 8.94
N PHE A 183 19.27 0.03 7.63
CA PHE A 183 20.31 0.22 6.61
C PHE A 183 20.40 1.66 6.05
N GLN A 184 19.78 2.62 6.70
CA GLN A 184 19.72 4.01 6.24
C GLN A 184 21.09 4.58 5.85
N GLY A 185 21.19 5.16 4.65
CA GLY A 185 22.40 5.76 4.09
C GLY A 185 23.43 4.77 3.55
N ARG A 186 23.17 3.46 3.65
CA ARG A 186 24.11 2.46 3.14
C ARG A 186 23.87 2.21 1.66
N ALA A 187 24.96 2.17 0.91
CA ALA A 187 24.96 1.83 -0.51
C ALA A 187 25.24 0.32 -0.71
N GLY A 188 24.75 -0.20 -1.82
CA GLY A 188 24.94 -1.60 -2.20
C GLY A 188 24.45 -1.85 -3.62
N VAL A 189 24.31 -3.11 -3.98
CA VAL A 189 23.74 -3.56 -5.26
C VAL A 189 22.55 -4.45 -4.97
N LEU A 190 21.44 -4.21 -5.64
CA LEU A 190 20.26 -5.09 -5.61
C LEU A 190 20.61 -6.37 -6.39
N VAL A 191 20.76 -7.50 -5.70
CA VAL A 191 21.20 -8.76 -6.32
C VAL A 191 20.07 -9.70 -6.69
N ALA A 192 18.93 -9.57 -6.03
CA ALA A 192 17.71 -10.33 -6.35
C ALA A 192 16.45 -9.62 -5.82
N GLU A 193 15.32 -9.83 -6.44
CA GLU A 193 14.01 -9.60 -5.82
C GLU A 193 13.54 -10.92 -5.21
N LEU A 194 12.91 -10.87 -4.03
CA LEU A 194 12.30 -12.04 -3.41
C LEU A 194 10.88 -12.22 -3.99
N ASP A 195 10.55 -13.45 -4.35
CA ASP A 195 9.32 -13.75 -5.10
C ASP A 195 8.05 -13.49 -4.29
N ASP A 196 8.10 -13.78 -2.98
CA ASP A 196 6.96 -13.65 -2.10
C ASP A 196 6.88 -12.29 -1.40
N LEU A 197 5.67 -11.91 -0.97
CA LEU A 197 5.48 -10.81 -0.03
C LEU A 197 5.93 -11.24 1.36
N HIS A 198 6.69 -10.38 2.02
CA HIS A 198 7.21 -10.64 3.36
C HIS A 198 6.53 -9.73 4.38
N ALA A 199 6.09 -10.33 5.49
CA ALA A 199 5.53 -9.55 6.59
C ALA A 199 6.61 -8.78 7.34
N THR A 200 6.42 -7.46 7.50
CA THR A 200 7.21 -6.64 8.42
C THR A 200 6.76 -6.89 9.87
N PRO A 201 7.54 -6.45 10.88
CA PRO A 201 7.12 -6.52 12.28
C PRO A 201 5.77 -5.83 12.59
N SER A 202 5.36 -4.87 11.77
CA SER A 202 4.04 -4.20 11.84
C SER A 202 2.92 -4.95 11.11
N GLY A 203 3.19 -6.13 10.53
CA GLY A 203 2.19 -6.93 9.82
C GLY A 203 1.96 -6.49 8.37
N ILE A 204 2.67 -5.47 7.88
CA ILE A 204 2.58 -5.06 6.47
C ILE A 204 3.25 -6.11 5.60
N GLN A 205 2.57 -6.52 4.55
CA GLN A 205 3.12 -7.36 3.49
C GLN A 205 3.84 -6.48 2.47
N VAL A 206 5.14 -6.74 2.24
CA VAL A 206 5.98 -5.93 1.36
C VAL A 206 6.82 -6.79 0.43
N ARG A 207 7.13 -6.24 -0.75
CA ARG A 207 8.14 -6.81 -1.65
C ARG A 207 9.53 -6.48 -1.13
N MET A 208 10.40 -7.48 -1.05
CA MET A 208 11.76 -7.35 -0.58
C MET A 208 12.76 -7.53 -1.72
N GLY A 209 13.86 -6.78 -1.66
CA GLY A 209 15.03 -7.00 -2.49
C GLY A 209 16.19 -7.46 -1.63
N LEU A 210 16.98 -8.41 -2.12
CA LEU A 210 18.22 -8.81 -1.49
C LEU A 210 19.32 -7.85 -1.93
N VAL A 211 19.91 -7.09 -1.00
CA VAL A 211 20.94 -6.11 -1.26
C VAL A 211 22.28 -6.61 -0.75
N ARG A 212 23.31 -6.58 -1.60
CA ARG A 212 24.71 -6.73 -1.21
C ARG A 212 25.27 -5.36 -0.94
N PHE A 213 25.48 -5.04 0.33
CA PHE A 213 26.09 -3.78 0.76
C PHE A 213 27.60 -3.74 0.49
N GLU A 214 28.20 -2.54 0.48
CA GLU A 214 29.62 -2.34 0.20
C GLU A 214 30.55 -3.05 1.21
N ASP A 215 30.08 -3.33 2.42
CA ASP A 215 30.80 -4.14 3.42
C ASP A 215 30.70 -5.67 3.18
N GLY A 216 30.14 -6.09 2.05
CA GLY A 216 29.93 -7.49 1.69
C GLY A 216 28.73 -8.17 2.31
N ARG A 217 28.01 -7.52 3.23
CA ARG A 217 26.81 -8.05 3.88
C ARG A 217 25.65 -8.16 2.90
N LEU A 218 25.00 -9.32 2.89
CA LEU A 218 23.71 -9.53 2.22
C LEU A 218 22.59 -9.33 3.22
N ALA A 219 21.57 -8.55 2.85
CA ALA A 219 20.38 -8.39 3.68
C ALA A 219 19.14 -8.11 2.85
N PRO A 220 17.97 -8.62 3.27
CA PRO A 220 16.69 -8.27 2.67
C PRO A 220 16.30 -6.84 3.08
N VAL A 221 15.89 -6.04 2.10
CA VAL A 221 15.44 -4.66 2.29
C VAL A 221 14.15 -4.46 1.51
N PRO A 222 13.11 -3.82 2.08
CA PRO A 222 11.92 -3.47 1.32
C PRO A 222 12.30 -2.68 0.07
N LEU A 223 11.84 -3.11 -1.11
CA LEU A 223 12.13 -2.42 -2.37
C LEU A 223 11.75 -0.94 -2.33
N ALA A 224 10.68 -0.62 -1.60
CA ALA A 224 10.24 0.76 -1.38
C ALA A 224 11.23 1.63 -0.60
N ASN A 225 12.15 1.02 0.13
CA ASN A 225 13.18 1.71 0.90
C ASN A 225 14.51 1.86 0.14
N LEU A 226 14.54 1.42 -1.11
CA LEU A 226 15.69 1.49 -1.99
C LEU A 226 15.48 2.56 -3.07
N GLU A 227 16.54 3.29 -3.36
CA GLU A 227 16.62 4.23 -4.50
C GLU A 227 17.81 3.87 -5.37
N ALA A 228 17.58 3.76 -6.68
CA ALA A 228 18.66 3.56 -7.63
C ALA A 228 19.53 4.82 -7.67
N THR A 229 20.84 4.63 -7.57
CA THR A 229 21.79 5.71 -7.82
C THR A 229 22.13 5.77 -9.30
N LEU A 230 22.25 6.98 -9.84
CA LEU A 230 22.78 7.15 -11.19
C LEU A 230 24.17 6.50 -11.26
N PRO A 231 24.51 5.80 -12.36
CA PRO A 231 25.87 5.30 -12.54
C PRO A 231 26.82 6.50 -12.48
N VAL A 232 27.83 6.42 -11.61
CA VAL A 232 28.91 7.40 -11.61
C VAL A 232 29.62 7.21 -12.96
N PRO A 233 29.73 8.26 -13.81
CA PRO A 233 30.48 8.13 -15.05
C PRO A 233 31.92 7.68 -14.71
N PRO A 234 32.51 6.80 -15.49
CA PRO A 234 33.92 6.43 -15.29
C PRO A 234 34.77 7.68 -15.40
N ALA A 235 35.71 7.82 -14.43
CA ALA A 235 36.68 8.91 -14.38
C ALA A 235 37.66 8.84 -15.56
#